data_b7491bb62ab8004ef8ce2d05bee00e2a
#
_entry.id   b7491bb62ab8004ef8ce2d05bee00e2a
#
_cell.length_a   1.000
_cell.length_b   1.000
_cell.length_c   1.000
_cell.angle_alpha   90.00
_cell.angle_beta   90.00
_cell.angle_gamma   90.00
#
_symmetry.space_group_name_H-M   'P 1'
#
loop_
_entity.id
_entity.type
_entity.pdbx_description
1 polymer ?
#
loop_
_entity_poly.entity_id
_entity_poly.type
_entity_poly.pdbx_seq_one_letter_code
_entity_poly.pdbx_strand_id
1 'polypeptide(L)'
;MKESVVVTGVGSGIGRAILKQLVADKYFVVGIENSEAAAKSVAAEFGNSVLIINEDLCQEGVFEKAAKEASKVAPLTSWVNNAGIALGGNLHNPNPTEVQRLFDVNLMGVYWGCSAAIKSFIDNKISGSIVNISSIHGRSAFNGWAAYDAAKGGVDALTRYICVEYGPLGIRANAIAPGAIRTEMLSKVISDAEDPAKTELDMAMIHPLERLGEPSEIAEVAAFLLSEKASFLTGQSIAVDGGATARCYRYDSTEDILQIKKSFSK
;
A
#
# COMPACT_ATOMS: atom_id res chain seq x y z
N MET A 1 6.75 -0.49 23.90
CA MET A 1 6.32 -1.14 22.63
C MET A 1 6.55 -2.63 22.82
N LYS A 2 5.58 -3.45 22.45
CA LYS A 2 5.68 -4.91 22.63
C LYS A 2 6.19 -5.60 21.35
N GLU A 3 6.00 -4.97 20.19
CA GLU A 3 6.27 -5.50 18.87
C GLU A 3 6.84 -4.43 17.96
N SER A 4 7.54 -4.84 16.92
CA SER A 4 8.02 -3.94 15.88
C SER A 4 7.44 -4.30 14.51
N VAL A 5 7.42 -3.30 13.63
CA VAL A 5 6.94 -3.41 12.26
C VAL A 5 7.87 -2.63 11.32
N VAL A 6 8.09 -3.15 10.13
CA VAL A 6 8.74 -2.40 9.05
C VAL A 6 7.67 -1.88 8.09
N VAL A 7 7.77 -0.61 7.68
CA VAL A 7 6.89 0.02 6.68
C VAL A 7 7.72 0.72 5.63
N THR A 8 7.48 0.47 4.36
CA THR A 8 8.17 1.15 3.25
C THR A 8 7.37 2.34 2.73
N GLY A 9 8.04 3.46 2.38
CA GLY A 9 7.42 4.66 1.85
C GLY A 9 6.59 5.42 2.90
N VAL A 10 7.20 5.72 4.04
CA VAL A 10 6.50 6.32 5.21
C VAL A 10 6.40 7.84 5.16
N GLY A 11 6.97 8.48 4.14
CA GLY A 11 7.09 9.94 4.07
C GLY A 11 5.77 10.66 3.83
N SER A 12 4.84 10.05 3.11
CA SER A 12 3.59 10.69 2.68
C SER A 12 2.45 9.68 2.50
N GLY A 13 1.26 10.18 2.21
CA GLY A 13 0.11 9.40 1.76
C GLY A 13 -0.25 8.21 2.65
N ILE A 14 -0.49 7.06 2.00
CA ILE A 14 -0.91 5.81 2.67
C ILE A 14 0.14 5.35 3.68
N GLY A 15 1.43 5.35 3.30
CA GLY A 15 2.51 4.87 4.19
C GLY A 15 2.64 5.67 5.47
N ARG A 16 2.49 7.01 5.38
CA ARG A 16 2.49 7.88 6.57
C ARG A 16 1.27 7.64 7.46
N ALA A 17 0.10 7.43 6.85
CA ALA A 17 -1.11 7.10 7.59
C ALA A 17 -1.00 5.74 8.31
N ILE A 18 -0.44 4.72 7.64
CA ILE A 18 -0.17 3.41 8.23
C ILE A 18 0.81 3.53 9.40
N LEU A 19 1.93 4.26 9.22
CA LEU A 19 2.90 4.49 10.29
C LEU A 19 2.22 5.14 11.50
N LYS A 20 1.43 6.21 11.28
CA LYS A 20 0.69 6.91 12.34
C LYS A 20 -0.23 5.98 13.10
N GLN A 21 -1.01 5.15 12.40
CA GLN A 21 -1.91 4.17 13.00
C GLN A 21 -1.14 3.14 13.84
N LEU A 22 -0.06 2.58 13.29
CA LEU A 22 0.73 1.56 13.99
C LEU A 22 1.45 2.10 15.23
N VAL A 23 1.91 3.35 15.21
CA VAL A 23 2.44 4.03 16.40
C VAL A 23 1.35 4.21 17.46
N ALA A 24 0.12 4.57 17.06
CA ALA A 24 -1.02 4.65 17.99
C ALA A 24 -1.35 3.28 18.60
N ASP A 25 -1.19 2.19 17.83
CA ASP A 25 -1.37 0.81 18.27
C ASP A 25 -0.16 0.25 19.06
N LYS A 26 0.83 1.11 19.39
CA LYS A 26 2.00 0.82 20.24
C LYS A 26 3.07 -0.06 19.58
N TYR A 27 3.10 -0.16 18.26
CA TYR A 27 4.25 -0.72 17.54
C TYR A 27 5.45 0.25 17.60
N PHE A 28 6.66 -0.33 17.57
CA PHE A 28 7.85 0.40 17.13
C PHE A 28 7.94 0.28 15.62
N VAL A 29 7.99 1.40 14.90
CA VAL A 29 7.98 1.39 13.44
C VAL A 29 9.37 1.69 12.88
N VAL A 30 9.91 0.77 12.09
CA VAL A 30 11.07 1.07 11.23
C VAL A 30 10.56 1.45 9.85
N GLY A 31 10.76 2.71 9.47
CA GLY A 31 10.37 3.23 8.17
C GLY A 31 11.52 3.22 7.17
N ILE A 32 11.28 2.84 5.91
CA ILE A 32 12.20 3.08 4.80
C ILE A 32 11.64 4.22 3.96
N GLU A 33 12.43 5.27 3.75
CA GLU A 33 12.01 6.48 3.02
C GLU A 33 13.20 7.08 2.26
N ASN A 34 13.03 7.34 0.97
CA ASN A 34 14.12 7.87 0.14
C ASN A 34 14.23 9.41 0.15
N SER A 35 13.16 10.12 0.53
CA SER A 35 13.18 11.56 0.68
C SER A 35 13.75 11.96 2.04
N GLU A 36 14.93 12.61 2.04
CA GLU A 36 15.57 13.09 3.28
C GLU A 36 14.66 14.04 4.06
N ALA A 37 13.97 14.95 3.36
CA ALA A 37 13.06 15.91 3.99
C ALA A 37 11.87 15.21 4.66
N ALA A 38 11.26 14.22 3.99
CA ALA A 38 10.17 13.44 4.53
C ALA A 38 10.62 12.56 5.70
N ALA A 39 11.78 11.90 5.58
CA ALA A 39 12.38 11.12 6.65
C ALA A 39 12.62 11.94 7.93
N LYS A 40 13.20 13.14 7.80
CA LYS A 40 13.37 14.08 8.93
C LYS A 40 12.04 14.53 9.53
N SER A 41 11.05 14.83 8.70
CA SER A 41 9.70 15.22 9.16
C SER A 41 9.04 14.10 9.97
N VAL A 42 9.07 12.86 9.49
CA VAL A 42 8.50 11.70 10.20
C VAL A 42 9.24 11.46 11.52
N ALA A 43 10.56 11.47 11.50
CA ALA A 43 11.35 11.28 12.72
C ALA A 43 11.07 12.36 13.79
N ALA A 44 10.91 13.62 13.37
CA ALA A 44 10.58 14.73 14.27
C ALA A 44 9.16 14.61 14.86
N GLU A 45 8.17 14.15 14.06
CA GLU A 45 6.78 14.02 14.50
C GLU A 45 6.59 12.87 15.50
N PHE A 46 7.23 11.72 15.26
CA PHE A 46 6.97 10.49 16.02
C PHE A 46 8.06 10.13 17.05
N GLY A 47 9.19 10.83 17.02
CA GLY A 47 10.27 10.71 18.01
C GLY A 47 10.74 9.27 18.23
N ASN A 48 10.82 8.86 19.50
CA ASN A 48 11.32 7.54 19.90
C ASN A 48 10.42 6.35 19.51
N SER A 49 9.27 6.59 18.87
CA SER A 49 8.38 5.53 18.40
C SER A 49 8.78 4.99 17.03
N VAL A 50 9.70 5.68 16.35
CA VAL A 50 10.12 5.33 14.99
C VAL A 50 11.64 5.38 14.83
N LEU A 51 12.13 4.60 13.87
CA LEU A 51 13.46 4.74 13.29
C LEU A 51 13.32 4.82 11.77
N ILE A 52 13.85 5.86 11.14
CA ILE A 52 13.74 6.03 9.70
C ILE A 52 15.08 5.74 9.04
N ILE A 53 15.08 4.79 8.12
CA ILE A 53 16.19 4.47 7.23
C ILE A 53 16.00 5.31 5.97
N ASN A 54 16.83 6.36 5.83
CA ASN A 54 16.74 7.23 4.67
C ASN A 54 17.60 6.67 3.54
N GLU A 55 17.03 5.74 2.81
CA GLU A 55 17.67 5.06 1.67
C GLU A 55 16.62 4.72 0.61
N ASP A 56 17.07 4.57 -0.65
CA ASP A 56 16.24 4.03 -1.72
C ASP A 56 16.05 2.53 -1.49
N LEU A 57 14.81 2.06 -1.55
CA LEU A 57 14.49 0.64 -1.34
C LEU A 57 15.13 -0.30 -2.39
N CYS A 58 15.61 0.24 -3.53
CA CYS A 58 16.35 -0.52 -4.53
C CYS A 58 17.83 -0.70 -4.17
N GLN A 59 18.31 -0.12 -3.08
CA GLN A 59 19.68 -0.38 -2.58
C GLN A 59 19.77 -1.78 -1.97
N GLU A 60 20.86 -2.47 -2.28
CA GLU A 60 21.14 -3.79 -1.72
C GLU A 60 21.27 -3.72 -0.19
N GLY A 61 20.64 -4.66 0.51
CA GLY A 61 20.73 -4.80 1.97
C GLY A 61 19.81 -3.88 2.77
N VAL A 62 19.04 -2.98 2.16
CA VAL A 62 18.17 -2.04 2.88
C VAL A 62 17.08 -2.74 3.67
N PHE A 63 16.49 -3.79 3.14
CA PHE A 63 15.43 -4.54 3.80
C PHE A 63 15.95 -5.38 4.98
N GLU A 64 17.11 -6.02 4.81
CA GLU A 64 17.78 -6.76 5.88
C GLU A 64 18.23 -5.83 7.01
N LYS A 65 18.72 -4.63 6.67
CA LYS A 65 19.01 -3.57 7.63
C LYS A 65 17.76 -3.19 8.41
N ALA A 66 16.63 -2.99 7.74
CA ALA A 66 15.37 -2.62 8.39
C ALA A 66 14.87 -3.73 9.34
N ALA A 67 14.90 -4.98 8.91
CA ALA A 67 14.53 -6.12 9.73
C ALA A 67 15.42 -6.23 10.98
N LYS A 68 16.74 -6.05 10.82
CA LYS A 68 17.72 -6.08 11.92
C LYS A 68 17.49 -4.95 12.92
N GLU A 69 17.28 -3.72 12.44
CA GLU A 69 17.03 -2.58 13.33
C GLU A 69 15.71 -2.72 14.09
N ALA A 70 14.66 -3.23 13.45
CA ALA A 70 13.38 -3.52 14.09
C ALA A 70 13.53 -4.57 15.20
N SER A 71 14.22 -5.67 14.92
CA SER A 71 14.43 -6.79 15.85
C SER A 71 15.31 -6.43 17.05
N LYS A 72 16.14 -5.36 16.97
CA LYS A 72 16.93 -4.87 18.12
C LYS A 72 16.06 -4.21 19.19
N VAL A 73 14.92 -3.63 18.80
CA VAL A 73 14.07 -2.86 19.70
C VAL A 73 12.96 -3.75 20.28
N ALA A 74 12.31 -4.55 19.43
CA ALA A 74 11.24 -5.47 19.83
C ALA A 74 11.13 -6.60 18.79
N PRO A 75 10.46 -7.73 19.10
CA PRO A 75 10.18 -8.75 18.10
C PRO A 75 9.54 -8.18 16.85
N LEU A 76 10.14 -8.44 15.69
CA LEU A 76 9.57 -8.04 14.40
C LEU A 76 8.45 -9.02 14.03
N THR A 77 7.21 -8.59 14.20
CA THR A 77 6.01 -9.42 13.97
C THR A 77 5.25 -9.04 12.72
N SER A 78 5.54 -7.87 12.15
CA SER A 78 4.74 -7.29 11.08
C SER A 78 5.59 -6.59 10.02
N TRP A 79 5.10 -6.62 8.77
CA TRP A 79 5.75 -5.95 7.64
C TRP A 79 4.73 -5.34 6.68
N VAL A 80 4.95 -4.10 6.26
CA VAL A 80 4.11 -3.43 5.26
C VAL A 80 4.94 -2.98 4.08
N ASN A 81 4.69 -3.57 2.92
CA ASN A 81 5.23 -3.12 1.65
C ASN A 81 4.27 -2.09 1.04
N ASN A 82 4.56 -0.81 1.23
CA ASN A 82 3.70 0.28 0.74
C ASN A 82 4.37 1.14 -0.32
N ALA A 83 5.70 1.30 -0.31
CA ALA A 83 6.40 2.14 -1.27
C ALA A 83 6.01 1.80 -2.72
N GLY A 84 5.76 2.83 -3.51
CA GLY A 84 5.37 2.67 -4.90
C GLY A 84 5.46 3.99 -5.65
N ILE A 85 5.57 3.89 -6.97
CA ILE A 85 5.51 5.03 -7.89
C ILE A 85 4.39 4.82 -8.91
N ALA A 86 3.83 5.92 -9.40
CA ALA A 86 2.87 5.92 -10.49
C ALA A 86 3.58 6.22 -11.80
N LEU A 87 3.32 5.44 -12.83
CA LEU A 87 3.82 5.67 -14.17
C LEU A 87 2.74 5.28 -15.17
N GLY A 88 2.23 6.29 -15.90
CA GLY A 88 1.40 6.09 -17.07
C GLY A 88 2.28 5.78 -18.30
N GLY A 89 1.72 5.08 -19.26
CA GLY A 89 2.41 4.76 -20.51
C GLY A 89 1.75 3.62 -21.29
N ASN A 90 1.93 3.64 -22.60
CA ASN A 90 1.37 2.65 -23.52
C ASN A 90 2.44 1.61 -23.94
N LEU A 91 2.00 0.40 -24.26
CA LEU A 91 2.89 -0.70 -24.68
C LEU A 91 3.58 -0.45 -26.05
N HIS A 92 2.97 0.34 -26.93
CA HIS A 92 3.51 0.58 -28.28
C HIS A 92 4.67 1.58 -28.31
N ASN A 93 4.87 2.39 -27.27
CA ASN A 93 5.98 3.34 -27.17
C ASN A 93 6.40 3.52 -25.69
N PRO A 94 6.95 2.47 -25.04
CA PRO A 94 7.37 2.55 -23.66
C PRO A 94 8.70 3.31 -23.50
N ASN A 95 8.90 3.96 -22.36
CA ASN A 95 10.22 4.37 -21.90
C ASN A 95 10.85 3.22 -21.09
N PRO A 96 11.86 2.50 -21.60
CA PRO A 96 12.40 1.31 -20.91
C PRO A 96 12.95 1.60 -19.52
N THR A 97 13.60 2.76 -19.33
CA THR A 97 14.20 3.14 -18.04
C THR A 97 13.12 3.39 -16.98
N GLU A 98 12.06 4.09 -17.34
CA GLU A 98 10.94 4.36 -16.42
C GLU A 98 10.15 3.09 -16.09
N VAL A 99 9.90 2.25 -17.10
CA VAL A 99 9.25 0.95 -16.90
C VAL A 99 10.08 0.06 -15.98
N GLN A 100 11.40 -0.04 -16.19
CA GLN A 100 12.28 -0.80 -15.30
C GLN A 100 12.22 -0.25 -13.88
N ARG A 101 12.35 1.07 -13.70
CA ARG A 101 12.26 1.70 -12.38
C ARG A 101 10.93 1.41 -11.68
N LEU A 102 9.82 1.40 -12.42
CA LEU A 102 8.52 1.06 -11.87
C LEU A 102 8.51 -0.39 -11.35
N PHE A 103 9.01 -1.35 -12.14
CA PHE A 103 9.09 -2.74 -11.70
C PHE A 103 10.03 -2.92 -10.52
N ASP A 104 11.18 -2.23 -10.51
CA ASP A 104 12.12 -2.29 -9.39
C ASP A 104 11.49 -1.82 -8.08
N VAL A 105 10.70 -0.75 -8.11
CA VAL A 105 10.03 -0.23 -6.92
C VAL A 105 8.76 -1.03 -6.58
N ASN A 106 7.82 -1.16 -7.54
CA ASN A 106 6.46 -1.61 -7.26
C ASN A 106 6.30 -3.13 -7.16
N LEU A 107 7.24 -3.90 -7.73
CA LEU A 107 7.20 -5.36 -7.69
C LEU A 107 8.43 -5.94 -6.99
N MET A 108 9.64 -5.60 -7.46
CA MET A 108 10.87 -6.17 -6.87
C MET A 108 11.08 -5.66 -5.44
N GLY A 109 10.77 -4.39 -5.16
CA GLY A 109 10.79 -3.86 -3.79
C GLY A 109 9.86 -4.61 -2.85
N VAL A 110 8.64 -4.97 -3.32
CA VAL A 110 7.70 -5.81 -2.56
C VAL A 110 8.26 -7.22 -2.37
N TYR A 111 8.84 -7.81 -3.43
CA TYR A 111 9.45 -9.14 -3.38
C TYR A 111 10.56 -9.22 -2.33
N TRP A 112 11.51 -8.29 -2.36
CA TRP A 112 12.64 -8.27 -1.43
C TRP A 112 12.20 -7.92 -0.01
N GLY A 113 11.23 -7.02 0.16
CA GLY A 113 10.62 -6.73 1.46
C GLY A 113 9.95 -7.96 2.07
N CYS A 114 9.17 -8.72 1.27
CA CYS A 114 8.60 -10.00 1.71
C CYS A 114 9.69 -11.02 2.07
N SER A 115 10.74 -11.12 1.26
CA SER A 115 11.87 -12.04 1.51
C SER A 115 12.56 -11.74 2.84
N ALA A 116 12.89 -10.48 3.10
CA ALA A 116 13.52 -10.06 4.36
C ALA A 116 12.61 -10.29 5.57
N ALA A 117 11.31 -10.00 5.45
CA ALA A 117 10.31 -10.25 6.49
C ALA A 117 10.24 -11.74 6.83
N ILE A 118 10.03 -12.59 5.83
CA ILE A 118 9.90 -14.06 5.99
C ILE A 118 11.18 -14.64 6.60
N LYS A 119 12.36 -14.23 6.09
CA LYS A 119 13.63 -14.67 6.66
C LYS A 119 13.72 -14.31 8.15
N SER A 120 13.40 -13.07 8.50
CA SER A 120 13.41 -12.64 9.91
C SER A 120 12.41 -13.42 10.76
N PHE A 121 11.21 -13.69 10.27
CA PHE A 121 10.21 -14.47 10.99
C PHE A 121 10.67 -15.91 11.24
N ILE A 122 11.25 -16.57 10.22
CA ILE A 122 11.78 -17.93 10.33
C ILE A 122 12.95 -17.98 11.32
N ASP A 123 13.94 -17.11 11.18
CA ASP A 123 15.15 -17.07 12.01
C ASP A 123 14.80 -16.88 13.50
N ASN A 124 13.76 -16.10 13.79
CA ASN A 124 13.31 -15.79 15.15
C ASN A 124 12.12 -16.66 15.62
N LYS A 125 11.63 -17.60 14.81
CA LYS A 125 10.48 -18.48 15.10
C LYS A 125 9.20 -17.69 15.43
N ILE A 126 8.92 -16.65 14.67
CA ILE A 126 7.77 -15.77 14.83
C ILE A 126 6.74 -16.06 13.73
N SER A 127 5.48 -16.26 14.13
CA SER A 127 4.34 -16.26 13.24
C SER A 127 4.02 -14.80 12.90
N GLY A 128 4.52 -14.32 11.73
CA GLY A 128 4.42 -12.91 11.35
C GLY A 128 3.27 -12.60 10.39
N SER A 129 2.99 -11.31 10.20
CA SER A 129 1.98 -10.84 9.26
C SER A 129 2.55 -9.83 8.26
N ILE A 130 2.29 -10.06 6.97
CA ILE A 130 2.71 -9.19 5.87
C ILE A 130 1.48 -8.53 5.23
N VAL A 131 1.53 -7.22 5.02
CA VAL A 131 0.56 -6.49 4.21
C VAL A 131 1.26 -5.85 3.02
N ASN A 132 0.79 -6.15 1.82
CA ASN A 132 1.27 -5.57 0.58
C ASN A 132 0.25 -4.55 0.06
N ILE A 133 0.66 -3.31 -0.18
CA ILE A 133 -0.21 -2.33 -0.83
C ILE A 133 -0.18 -2.57 -2.35
N SER A 134 -1.22 -3.26 -2.82
CA SER A 134 -1.49 -3.49 -4.24
C SER A 134 -2.26 -2.29 -4.85
N SER A 135 -3.24 -2.55 -5.66
CA SER A 135 -4.18 -1.58 -6.23
C SER A 135 -5.37 -2.34 -6.86
N ILE A 136 -6.47 -1.66 -7.11
CA ILE A 136 -7.51 -2.17 -8.01
C ILE A 136 -6.94 -2.52 -9.39
N HIS A 137 -5.86 -1.88 -9.81
CA HIS A 137 -5.08 -2.19 -11.02
C HIS A 137 -4.50 -3.61 -11.06
N GLY A 138 -4.36 -4.28 -9.92
CA GLY A 138 -3.95 -5.69 -9.88
C GLY A 138 -4.99 -6.66 -10.45
N ARG A 139 -6.24 -6.22 -10.60
CA ARG A 139 -7.38 -7.03 -11.07
C ARG A 139 -8.14 -6.40 -12.23
N SER A 140 -8.08 -5.08 -12.37
CA SER A 140 -8.78 -4.32 -13.40
C SER A 140 -7.77 -3.51 -14.18
N ALA A 141 -7.80 -3.60 -15.51
CA ALA A 141 -6.91 -2.82 -16.35
C ALA A 141 -7.45 -1.41 -16.58
N PHE A 142 -6.53 -0.46 -16.64
CA PHE A 142 -6.82 0.94 -16.93
C PHE A 142 -6.02 1.40 -18.15
N ASN A 143 -6.65 2.20 -18.99
CA ASN A 143 -6.00 2.74 -20.19
C ASN A 143 -4.76 3.55 -19.82
N GLY A 144 -3.62 3.24 -20.44
CA GLY A 144 -2.38 3.97 -20.23
C GLY A 144 -1.60 3.59 -18.96
N TRP A 145 -1.88 2.43 -18.33
CA TRP A 145 -1.21 2.00 -17.07
C TRP A 145 -0.57 0.62 -17.16
N ALA A 146 -0.15 0.19 -18.34
CA ALA A 146 0.25 -1.18 -18.62
C ALA A 146 1.31 -1.75 -17.64
N ALA A 147 2.39 -1.01 -17.38
CA ALA A 147 3.46 -1.46 -16.48
C ALA A 147 2.99 -1.49 -15.02
N TYR A 148 2.18 -0.52 -14.61
CA TYR A 148 1.63 -0.45 -13.26
C TYR A 148 0.65 -1.60 -13.00
N ASP A 149 -0.27 -1.86 -13.92
CA ASP A 149 -1.23 -2.98 -13.86
C ASP A 149 -0.49 -4.31 -13.71
N ALA A 150 0.55 -4.53 -14.54
CA ALA A 150 1.37 -5.74 -14.49
C ALA A 150 2.11 -5.89 -13.14
N ALA A 151 2.70 -4.82 -12.62
CA ALA A 151 3.39 -4.84 -11.34
C ALA A 151 2.43 -5.17 -10.19
N LYS A 152 1.25 -4.54 -10.15
CA LYS A 152 0.26 -4.77 -9.07
C LYS A 152 -0.40 -6.15 -9.18
N GLY A 153 -0.60 -6.68 -10.39
CA GLY A 153 -0.98 -8.07 -10.59
C GLY A 153 0.06 -9.07 -10.06
N GLY A 154 1.35 -8.74 -10.23
CA GLY A 154 2.47 -9.50 -9.65
C GLY A 154 2.47 -9.49 -8.12
N VAL A 155 2.17 -8.36 -7.49
CA VAL A 155 2.04 -8.23 -6.02
C VAL A 155 0.93 -9.14 -5.49
N ASP A 156 -0.23 -9.17 -6.16
CA ASP A 156 -1.35 -10.05 -5.79
C ASP A 156 -0.97 -11.54 -5.92
N ALA A 157 -0.22 -11.91 -6.98
CA ALA A 157 0.27 -13.27 -7.17
C ALA A 157 1.28 -13.67 -6.10
N LEU A 158 2.24 -12.80 -5.77
CA LEU A 158 3.22 -13.01 -4.70
C LEU A 158 2.54 -13.19 -3.34
N THR A 159 1.51 -12.40 -3.04
CA THR A 159 0.73 -12.50 -1.80
C THR A 159 0.10 -13.89 -1.65
N ARG A 160 -0.49 -14.43 -2.72
CA ARG A 160 -1.04 -15.79 -2.73
C ARG A 160 0.04 -16.87 -2.54
N TYR A 161 1.19 -16.72 -3.19
CA TYR A 161 2.31 -17.65 -3.02
C TYR A 161 2.77 -17.71 -1.57
N ILE A 162 2.98 -16.56 -0.92
CA ILE A 162 3.43 -16.50 0.48
C ILE A 162 2.46 -17.23 1.41
N CYS A 163 1.16 -17.02 1.23
CA CYS A 163 0.13 -17.70 2.00
C CYS A 163 0.24 -19.22 1.90
N VAL A 164 0.43 -19.76 0.70
CA VAL A 164 0.48 -21.20 0.46
C VAL A 164 1.76 -21.82 1.01
N GLU A 165 2.91 -21.18 0.74
CA GLU A 165 4.23 -21.74 1.10
C GLU A 165 4.54 -21.59 2.59
N TYR A 166 4.24 -20.43 3.19
CA TYR A 166 4.64 -20.12 4.57
C TYR A 166 3.49 -20.15 5.58
N GLY A 167 2.26 -20.39 5.14
CA GLY A 167 1.11 -20.59 6.02
C GLY A 167 1.29 -21.70 7.06
N PRO A 168 1.92 -22.85 6.74
CA PRO A 168 2.24 -23.88 7.75
C PRO A 168 3.14 -23.40 8.90
N LEU A 169 3.86 -22.29 8.71
CA LEU A 169 4.67 -21.66 9.77
C LEU A 169 3.89 -20.58 10.56
N GLY A 170 2.61 -20.41 10.26
CA GLY A 170 1.77 -19.37 10.87
C GLY A 170 2.01 -17.97 10.28
N ILE A 171 2.78 -17.86 9.17
CA ILE A 171 3.02 -16.58 8.50
C ILE A 171 1.83 -16.26 7.59
N ARG A 172 1.23 -15.07 7.79
CA ARG A 172 0.12 -14.58 6.98
C ARG A 172 0.58 -13.49 6.03
N ALA A 173 0.04 -13.48 4.82
CA ALA A 173 0.24 -12.39 3.86
C ALA A 173 -1.08 -12.03 3.21
N ASN A 174 -1.40 -10.73 3.21
CA ASN A 174 -2.56 -10.19 2.51
C ASN A 174 -2.16 -8.95 1.72
N ALA A 175 -2.88 -8.67 0.66
CA ALA A 175 -2.78 -7.42 -0.08
C ALA A 175 -4.00 -6.54 0.20
N ILE A 176 -3.79 -5.23 0.21
CA ILE A 176 -4.85 -4.24 0.11
C ILE A 176 -4.81 -3.69 -1.31
N ALA A 177 -5.97 -3.60 -1.94
CA ALA A 177 -6.14 -3.04 -3.28
C ALA A 177 -6.94 -1.72 -3.19
N PRO A 178 -6.27 -0.56 -2.97
CA PRO A 178 -6.93 0.72 -2.90
C PRO A 178 -7.52 1.13 -4.25
N GLY A 179 -8.63 1.89 -4.19
CA GLY A 179 -9.08 2.72 -5.30
C GLY A 179 -8.26 4.00 -5.42
N ALA A 180 -8.86 5.08 -5.92
CA ALA A 180 -8.23 6.40 -5.93
C ALA A 180 -8.25 7.01 -4.53
N ILE A 181 -7.08 7.16 -3.92
CA ILE A 181 -6.88 7.65 -2.56
C ILE A 181 -6.23 9.03 -2.59
N ARG A 182 -6.72 9.96 -1.78
CA ARG A 182 -6.21 11.35 -1.67
C ARG A 182 -4.80 11.36 -1.09
N THR A 183 -3.82 11.28 -1.96
CA THR A 183 -2.38 11.26 -1.64
C THR A 183 -1.65 12.30 -2.49
N GLU A 184 -0.42 12.64 -2.13
CA GLU A 184 0.44 13.50 -2.92
C GLU A 184 0.70 12.92 -4.32
N MET A 185 0.81 11.59 -4.43
CA MET A 185 0.92 10.88 -5.72
C MET A 185 -0.29 11.16 -6.61
N LEU A 186 -1.51 11.00 -6.09
CA LEU A 186 -2.73 11.25 -6.85
C LEU A 186 -2.88 12.75 -7.15
N SER A 187 -2.59 13.62 -6.19
CA SER A 187 -2.64 15.07 -6.40
C SER A 187 -1.73 15.52 -7.54
N LYS A 188 -0.55 14.90 -7.68
CA LYS A 188 0.33 15.16 -8.81
C LYS A 188 -0.28 14.69 -10.14
N VAL A 189 -0.83 13.48 -10.19
CA VAL A 189 -1.51 12.98 -11.41
C VAL A 189 -2.67 13.90 -11.81
N ILE A 190 -3.42 14.41 -10.86
CA ILE A 190 -4.51 15.37 -11.11
C ILE A 190 -3.97 16.71 -11.61
N SER A 191 -2.93 17.27 -10.94
CA SER A 191 -2.37 18.58 -11.30
C SER A 191 -1.71 18.60 -12.69
N ASP A 192 -1.16 17.46 -13.11
CA ASP A 192 -0.48 17.31 -14.40
C ASP A 192 -1.47 17.04 -15.56
N ALA A 193 -2.76 16.85 -15.26
CA ALA A 193 -3.81 16.62 -16.26
C ALA A 193 -4.20 17.92 -16.99
N GLU A 194 -4.71 17.80 -18.21
CA GLU A 194 -5.19 18.92 -19.03
C GLU A 194 -6.34 19.69 -18.36
N ASP A 195 -7.25 18.97 -17.68
CA ASP A 195 -8.33 19.52 -16.87
C ASP A 195 -8.31 18.88 -15.48
N PRO A 196 -7.61 19.47 -14.49
CA PRO A 196 -7.48 18.92 -13.14
C PRO A 196 -8.82 18.73 -12.44
N ALA A 197 -9.75 19.68 -12.56
CA ALA A 197 -11.05 19.61 -11.88
C ALA A 197 -11.91 18.46 -12.41
N LYS A 198 -11.95 18.31 -13.73
CA LYS A 198 -12.64 17.19 -14.38
C LYS A 198 -11.98 15.85 -14.01
N THR A 199 -10.65 15.80 -14.01
CA THR A 199 -9.90 14.59 -13.68
C THR A 199 -10.16 14.15 -12.24
N GLU A 200 -10.17 15.06 -11.26
CA GLU A 200 -10.53 14.75 -9.87
C GLU A 200 -11.96 14.24 -9.75
N LEU A 201 -12.90 14.89 -10.43
CA LEU A 201 -14.29 14.44 -10.45
C LEU A 201 -14.42 13.05 -11.08
N ASP A 202 -13.80 12.82 -12.23
CA ASP A 202 -13.85 11.52 -12.91
C ASP A 202 -13.25 10.41 -12.04
N MET A 203 -12.15 10.69 -11.33
CA MET A 203 -11.55 9.74 -10.38
C MET A 203 -12.45 9.48 -9.16
N ALA A 204 -13.13 10.49 -8.63
CA ALA A 204 -14.11 10.30 -7.56
C ALA A 204 -15.28 9.43 -8.04
N MET A 205 -15.74 9.65 -9.24
CA MET A 205 -16.93 9.00 -9.82
C MET A 205 -16.70 7.56 -10.31
N ILE A 206 -15.45 7.06 -10.35
CA ILE A 206 -15.24 5.62 -10.55
C ILE A 206 -15.76 4.80 -9.36
N HIS A 207 -15.81 5.41 -8.17
CA HIS A 207 -16.29 4.79 -6.94
C HIS A 207 -17.80 5.00 -6.78
N PRO A 208 -18.59 3.95 -6.51
CA PRO A 208 -20.00 4.09 -6.11
C PRO A 208 -20.24 5.04 -4.94
N LEU A 209 -19.27 5.21 -4.04
CA LEU A 209 -19.34 6.19 -2.95
C LEU A 209 -19.12 7.64 -3.40
N GLU A 210 -18.82 7.89 -4.67
CA GLU A 210 -18.68 9.20 -5.33
C GLU A 210 -17.68 10.13 -4.64
N ARG A 211 -16.61 9.58 -4.10
CA ARG A 211 -15.51 10.32 -3.50
C ARG A 211 -14.18 9.59 -3.62
N LEU A 212 -13.11 10.31 -3.47
CA LEU A 212 -11.80 9.71 -3.22
C LEU A 212 -11.78 9.07 -1.83
N GLY A 213 -11.02 8.01 -1.67
CA GLY A 213 -10.71 7.45 -0.36
C GLY A 213 -9.67 8.30 0.38
N GLU A 214 -9.61 8.16 1.69
CA GLU A 214 -8.60 8.82 2.53
C GLU A 214 -7.50 7.81 2.94
N PRO A 215 -6.24 8.25 3.08
CA PRO A 215 -5.14 7.37 3.52
C PRO A 215 -5.42 6.63 4.82
N SER A 216 -6.17 7.24 5.75
CA SER A 216 -6.56 6.62 7.01
C SER A 216 -7.46 5.39 6.82
N GLU A 217 -8.32 5.38 5.81
CA GLU A 217 -9.19 4.24 5.52
C GLU A 217 -8.38 3.01 5.09
N ILE A 218 -7.24 3.22 4.43
CA ILE A 218 -6.30 2.14 4.11
C ILE A 218 -5.49 1.72 5.34
N ALA A 219 -5.08 2.68 6.15
CA ALA A 219 -4.30 2.42 7.36
C ALA A 219 -5.05 1.56 8.39
N GLU A 220 -6.34 1.80 8.58
CA GLU A 220 -7.19 1.01 9.46
C GLU A 220 -7.29 -0.45 9.00
N VAL A 221 -7.45 -0.69 7.69
CA VAL A 221 -7.48 -2.04 7.13
C VAL A 221 -6.12 -2.71 7.26
N ALA A 222 -5.01 -1.99 7.04
CA ALA A 222 -3.66 -2.52 7.23
C ALA A 222 -3.43 -2.94 8.69
N ALA A 223 -3.79 -2.10 9.66
CA ALA A 223 -3.69 -2.41 11.09
C ALA A 223 -4.54 -3.63 11.48
N PHE A 224 -5.77 -3.73 10.96
CA PHE A 224 -6.61 -4.91 11.14
C PHE A 224 -5.95 -6.18 10.61
N LEU A 225 -5.43 -6.16 9.38
CA LEU A 225 -4.80 -7.34 8.75
C LEU A 225 -3.51 -7.79 9.44
N LEU A 226 -2.77 -6.87 10.04
CA LEU A 226 -1.59 -7.18 10.83
C LEU A 226 -1.94 -7.80 12.19
N SER A 227 -3.10 -7.50 12.75
CA SER A 227 -3.52 -7.90 14.08
C SER A 227 -4.00 -9.36 14.17
N GLU A 228 -4.11 -9.88 15.40
CA GLU A 228 -4.71 -11.18 15.70
C GLU A 228 -6.20 -11.30 15.34
N LYS A 229 -6.89 -10.17 15.16
CA LYS A 229 -8.29 -10.14 14.69
C LYS A 229 -8.43 -10.70 13.27
N ALA A 230 -7.36 -10.71 12.49
CA ALA A 230 -7.28 -11.26 11.13
C ALA A 230 -6.57 -12.64 11.10
N SER A 231 -6.51 -13.38 12.20
CA SER A 231 -5.74 -14.63 12.33
C SER A 231 -6.12 -15.72 11.30
N PHE A 232 -7.33 -15.68 10.75
CA PHE A 232 -7.78 -16.63 9.69
C PHE A 232 -7.86 -16.00 8.30
N LEU A 233 -7.31 -14.78 8.11
CA LEU A 233 -7.22 -14.10 6.83
C LEU A 233 -5.79 -14.16 6.30
N THR A 234 -5.60 -14.85 5.18
CA THR A 234 -4.32 -14.91 4.46
C THR A 234 -4.55 -15.18 2.97
N GLY A 235 -3.62 -14.75 2.11
CA GLY A 235 -3.68 -14.92 0.66
C GLY A 235 -4.71 -14.05 -0.06
N GLN A 236 -5.33 -13.11 0.64
CA GLN A 236 -6.38 -12.27 0.06
C GLN A 236 -5.80 -10.96 -0.49
N SER A 237 -6.42 -10.45 -1.55
CA SER A 237 -6.25 -9.08 -2.00
C SER A 237 -7.60 -8.38 -1.78
N ILE A 238 -7.66 -7.50 -0.79
CA ILE A 238 -8.89 -6.89 -0.30
C ILE A 238 -9.05 -5.53 -0.96
N ALA A 239 -10.12 -5.36 -1.74
CA ALA A 239 -10.46 -4.07 -2.32
C ALA A 239 -10.93 -3.09 -1.25
N VAL A 240 -10.29 -1.92 -1.18
CA VAL A 240 -10.69 -0.75 -0.37
C VAL A 240 -10.84 0.40 -1.34
N ASP A 241 -11.92 0.39 -2.09
CA ASP A 241 -12.07 1.12 -3.34
C ASP A 241 -13.43 1.82 -3.50
N GLY A 242 -14.17 1.99 -2.40
CA GLY A 242 -15.50 2.62 -2.47
C GLY A 242 -16.48 1.94 -3.42
N GLY A 243 -16.26 0.63 -3.71
CA GLY A 243 -17.08 -0.19 -4.59
C GLY A 243 -16.70 -0.11 -6.07
N ALA A 244 -15.57 0.49 -6.44
CA ALA A 244 -15.17 0.66 -7.86
C ALA A 244 -15.11 -0.68 -8.61
N THR A 245 -14.51 -1.72 -8.02
CA THR A 245 -14.38 -3.04 -8.65
C THR A 245 -15.63 -3.93 -8.54
N ALA A 246 -16.63 -3.54 -7.74
CA ALA A 246 -17.92 -4.22 -7.69
C ALA A 246 -18.84 -3.86 -8.85
N ARG A 247 -18.49 -2.79 -9.59
CA ARG A 247 -19.26 -2.28 -10.71
C ARG A 247 -18.72 -2.84 -12.03
N CYS A 248 -19.58 -3.49 -12.84
CA CYS A 248 -19.18 -3.96 -14.17
C CYS A 248 -19.27 -2.84 -15.23
N TYR A 249 -20.11 -1.82 -15.02
CA TYR A 249 -20.27 -0.68 -15.90
C TYR A 249 -20.79 0.55 -15.14
N ARG A 250 -20.41 1.76 -15.60
CA ARG A 250 -20.91 3.02 -15.03
C ARG A 250 -22.23 3.40 -15.70
N TYR A 251 -23.33 3.28 -14.97
CA TYR A 251 -24.62 3.85 -15.33
C TYR A 251 -24.93 5.02 -14.41
N ASP A 252 -25.67 5.98 -14.90
CA ASP A 252 -26.26 7.00 -14.05
C ASP A 252 -27.20 6.35 -13.04
N SER A 253 -27.29 6.91 -11.84
CA SER A 253 -28.22 6.42 -10.82
C SER A 253 -29.64 6.51 -11.33
N THR A 254 -30.48 5.56 -10.95
CA THR A 254 -31.91 5.61 -11.29
C THR A 254 -32.57 6.85 -10.70
N GLU A 255 -33.66 7.32 -11.32
CA GLU A 255 -34.36 8.53 -10.90
C GLU A 255 -34.80 8.44 -9.44
N ASP A 256 -35.22 7.27 -8.98
CA ASP A 256 -35.56 7.00 -7.58
C ASP A 256 -34.41 7.21 -6.63
N ILE A 257 -33.20 6.68 -6.95
CA ILE A 257 -32.00 6.86 -6.15
C ILE A 257 -31.55 8.32 -6.12
N LEU A 258 -31.67 9.05 -7.24
CA LEU A 258 -31.36 10.47 -7.30
C LEU A 258 -32.31 11.31 -6.41
N GLN A 259 -33.60 10.96 -6.35
CA GLN A 259 -34.57 11.62 -5.46
C GLN A 259 -34.26 11.32 -3.99
N ILE A 260 -33.96 10.06 -3.66
CA ILE A 260 -33.58 9.67 -2.30
C ILE A 260 -32.31 10.38 -1.88
N LYS A 261 -31.27 10.41 -2.74
CA LYS A 261 -29.99 11.11 -2.47
C LYS A 261 -30.20 12.57 -2.11
N LYS A 262 -31.10 13.28 -2.80
CA LYS A 262 -31.46 14.67 -2.46
C LYS A 262 -32.05 14.82 -1.05
N SER A 263 -32.67 13.79 -0.50
CA SER A 263 -33.23 13.82 0.85
C SER A 263 -32.18 13.65 1.96
N PHE A 264 -31.02 13.05 1.66
CA PHE A 264 -29.89 12.93 2.59
C PHE A 264 -28.99 14.19 2.64
N SER A 265 -29.13 15.10 1.67
CA SER A 265 -28.31 16.31 1.55
C SER A 265 -28.86 17.52 2.32
N LYS A 266 -29.77 17.31 3.29
CA LYS A 266 -30.37 18.37 4.13
C LYS A 266 -29.81 18.37 5.53
#